data_ae00469975c7d10a57243002608c948a
#
_entry.id   ae00469975c7d10a57243002608c948a
#
_cell.length_a   1.000
_cell.length_b   1.000
_cell.length_c   1.000
_cell.angle_alpha   90.00
_cell.angle_beta   90.00
_cell.angle_gamma   90.00
#
_symmetry.space_group_name_H-M   'P 1'
#
loop_
_entity.id
_entity.type
_entity.pdbx_description
1 polymer ?
#
loop_
_entity_poly.entity_id
_entity_poly.type
_entity_poly.pdbx_seq_one_letter_code
_entity_poly.pdbx_strand_id
1 'polypeptide(L)'
;MKEIFPLVKKYGGMVVALALDENGIPESTEGRIAIIDKIYATAKTYGIDNSDIIIDPLAMTVSANDQAAVATLNAVKYVKEKKNGLTILGVSNVSFGLPLREHITSIFFTMAMQNGLSAAIMNPNSQEMMKAWTCFKTLSGLDNQCLNYINFAENYSNSLLQNQVSQTTQVQQTQNETENKENSDPLIKAIIKGLKEISKKETLSLLNGESKEKLSPLEIINQKIIPALDTIGKDFEQKKAYLPQLLMAADAAKEAFTIIKDELNKNGSQEEPKSTDRKST
;
A
#
# COMPACT_ATOMS: atom_id res chain seq x y z
N MET A 1 -33.87 15.40 7.16
CA MET A 1 -33.14 16.39 6.37
C MET A 1 -33.44 17.84 6.80
N LYS A 2 -34.72 18.24 6.88
CA LYS A 2 -35.12 19.64 7.20
C LYS A 2 -34.60 20.17 8.53
N GLU A 3 -34.36 19.32 9.52
CA GLU A 3 -33.84 19.68 10.84
C GLU A 3 -32.33 19.61 10.91
N ILE A 4 -31.69 18.64 10.22
CA ILE A 4 -30.27 18.37 10.32
C ILE A 4 -29.47 19.31 9.42
N PHE A 5 -29.85 19.53 8.16
CA PHE A 5 -29.09 20.33 7.22
C PHE A 5 -28.87 21.80 7.66
N PRO A 6 -29.88 22.48 8.28
CA PRO A 6 -29.61 23.79 8.87
C PRO A 6 -28.53 23.78 9.96
N LEU A 7 -28.46 22.72 10.77
CA LEU A 7 -27.45 22.58 11.81
C LEU A 7 -26.06 22.31 11.20
N VAL A 8 -25.99 21.42 10.20
CA VAL A 8 -24.74 21.17 9.46
C VAL A 8 -24.23 22.46 8.82
N LYS A 9 -25.11 23.24 8.19
CA LYS A 9 -24.72 24.54 7.60
C LYS A 9 -24.25 25.55 8.64
N LYS A 10 -24.90 25.58 9.81
CA LYS A 10 -24.58 26.52 10.89
C LYS A 10 -23.25 26.23 11.57
N TYR A 11 -22.97 24.96 11.85
CA TYR A 11 -21.83 24.56 12.67
C TYR A 11 -20.66 23.98 11.86
N GLY A 12 -20.89 23.67 10.60
CA GLY A 12 -19.95 22.94 9.76
C GLY A 12 -19.97 21.44 10.05
N GLY A 13 -19.22 20.66 9.28
CA GLY A 13 -19.05 19.23 9.44
C GLY A 13 -19.62 18.41 8.29
N MET A 14 -19.23 17.14 8.25
CA MET A 14 -19.73 16.17 7.28
C MET A 14 -20.94 15.43 7.84
N VAL A 15 -21.87 15.04 6.98
CA VAL A 15 -23.06 14.27 7.35
C VAL A 15 -23.08 12.92 6.65
N VAL A 16 -23.32 11.85 7.39
CA VAL A 16 -23.63 10.54 6.81
C VAL A 16 -25.13 10.49 6.54
N ALA A 17 -25.50 10.31 5.28
CA ALA A 17 -26.88 10.25 4.82
C ALA A 17 -27.19 8.84 4.30
N LEU A 18 -28.23 8.22 4.88
CA LEU A 18 -28.66 6.88 4.54
C LEU A 18 -29.64 6.89 3.36
N ALA A 19 -29.48 5.96 2.42
CA ALA A 19 -30.35 5.78 1.27
C ALA A 19 -31.65 5.06 1.66
N LEU A 20 -32.44 5.68 2.56
CA LEU A 20 -33.76 5.21 3.04
C LEU A 20 -34.75 6.36 3.19
N ASP A 21 -36.00 6.06 3.20
CA ASP A 21 -37.12 7.00 3.46
C ASP A 21 -38.14 6.41 4.45
N GLU A 22 -39.32 7.04 4.52
CA GLU A 22 -40.40 6.63 5.39
C GLU A 22 -40.94 5.22 5.13
N ASN A 23 -40.71 4.69 3.90
CA ASN A 23 -41.12 3.35 3.49
C ASN A 23 -40.04 2.30 3.78
N GLY A 24 -38.89 2.74 4.25
CA GLY A 24 -37.71 1.87 4.55
C GLY A 24 -36.63 1.94 3.51
N ILE A 25 -35.87 0.84 3.35
CA ILE A 25 -34.73 0.73 2.44
C ILE A 25 -35.24 0.16 1.12
N PRO A 26 -35.12 0.88 -0.03
CA PRO A 26 -35.49 0.32 -1.32
C PRO A 26 -34.65 -0.91 -1.69
N GLU A 27 -35.30 -1.94 -2.18
CA GLU A 27 -34.62 -3.17 -2.61
C GLU A 27 -33.88 -2.97 -3.93
N SER A 28 -34.41 -2.12 -4.83
CA SER A 28 -33.84 -1.89 -6.16
C SER A 28 -32.74 -0.82 -6.18
N THR A 29 -31.87 -0.88 -7.16
CA THR A 29 -30.88 0.15 -7.45
C THR A 29 -31.53 1.51 -7.72
N GLU A 30 -32.57 1.55 -8.53
CA GLU A 30 -33.26 2.77 -8.95
C GLU A 30 -33.92 3.47 -7.75
N GLY A 31 -34.54 2.71 -6.86
CA GLY A 31 -35.14 3.24 -5.63
C GLY A 31 -34.10 3.91 -4.73
N ARG A 32 -32.94 3.27 -4.55
CA ARG A 32 -31.84 3.87 -3.76
C ARG A 32 -31.29 5.12 -4.42
N ILE A 33 -31.10 5.10 -5.75
CA ILE A 33 -30.63 6.26 -6.52
C ILE A 33 -31.61 7.43 -6.37
N ALA A 34 -32.92 7.19 -6.45
CA ALA A 34 -33.92 8.26 -6.29
C ALA A 34 -33.81 8.95 -4.92
N ILE A 35 -33.58 8.18 -3.84
CA ILE A 35 -33.36 8.75 -2.50
C ILE A 35 -32.02 9.51 -2.44
N ILE A 36 -30.95 8.97 -3.00
CA ILE A 36 -29.64 9.63 -3.08
C ILE A 36 -29.76 10.97 -3.81
N ASP A 37 -30.47 11.00 -4.92
CA ASP A 37 -30.71 12.24 -5.68
C ASP A 37 -31.51 13.27 -4.87
N LYS A 38 -32.54 12.82 -4.14
CA LYS A 38 -33.31 13.66 -3.22
C LYS A 38 -32.44 14.24 -2.10
N ILE A 39 -31.50 13.45 -1.55
CA ILE A 39 -30.55 13.90 -0.51
C ILE A 39 -29.69 15.03 -1.07
N TYR A 40 -28.99 14.82 -2.20
CA TYR A 40 -28.12 15.84 -2.80
C TYR A 40 -28.88 17.08 -3.24
N ALA A 41 -30.05 16.91 -3.87
CA ALA A 41 -30.90 18.04 -4.26
C ALA A 41 -31.34 18.87 -3.04
N THR A 42 -31.73 18.22 -1.95
CA THR A 42 -32.13 18.91 -0.71
C THR A 42 -30.93 19.61 -0.07
N ALA A 43 -29.78 18.96 0.05
CA ALA A 43 -28.56 19.53 0.63
C ALA A 43 -28.14 20.81 -0.12
N LYS A 44 -28.24 20.79 -1.43
CA LYS A 44 -27.95 21.97 -2.28
C LYS A 44 -28.84 23.17 -1.94
N THR A 45 -30.09 22.97 -1.55
CA THR A 45 -30.98 24.09 -1.14
C THR A 45 -30.54 24.75 0.15
N TYR A 46 -29.74 24.05 0.98
CA TYR A 46 -29.13 24.59 2.19
C TYR A 46 -27.68 25.07 1.99
N GLY A 47 -27.16 25.01 0.74
CA GLY A 47 -25.78 25.39 0.41
C GLY A 47 -24.74 24.46 1.03
N ILE A 48 -25.06 23.16 1.14
CA ILE A 48 -24.13 22.08 1.55
C ILE A 48 -23.58 21.44 0.29
N ASP A 49 -22.25 21.33 0.21
CA ASP A 49 -21.56 20.74 -0.94
C ASP A 49 -21.62 19.20 -0.88
N ASN A 50 -21.50 18.56 -2.06
CA ASN A 50 -21.48 17.10 -2.16
C ASN A 50 -20.29 16.48 -1.38
N SER A 51 -19.17 17.20 -1.26
CA SER A 51 -18.00 16.80 -0.47
C SER A 51 -18.26 16.67 1.03
N ASP A 52 -19.30 17.35 1.54
CA ASP A 52 -19.67 17.33 2.95
C ASP A 52 -20.72 16.26 3.26
N ILE A 53 -21.09 15.45 2.24
CA ILE A 53 -22.09 14.39 2.36
C ILE A 53 -21.41 13.04 2.05
N ILE A 54 -21.51 12.12 3.00
CA ILE A 54 -21.14 10.72 2.79
C ILE A 54 -22.43 9.91 2.69
N ILE A 55 -22.67 9.29 1.54
CA ILE A 55 -23.83 8.44 1.35
C ILE A 55 -23.56 7.04 1.89
N ASP A 56 -24.45 6.51 2.73
CA ASP A 56 -24.53 5.08 3.04
C ASP A 56 -25.65 4.46 2.19
N PRO A 57 -25.29 3.73 1.10
CA PRO A 57 -26.29 3.03 0.29
C PRO A 57 -26.98 1.85 0.99
N LEU A 58 -26.52 1.49 2.18
CA LEU A 58 -27.04 0.41 3.04
C LEU A 58 -26.83 -0.98 2.45
N ALA A 59 -25.81 -1.69 2.95
CA ALA A 59 -25.61 -3.09 2.62
C ALA A 59 -26.68 -3.96 3.30
N MET A 60 -27.49 -4.63 2.48
CA MET A 60 -28.49 -5.60 2.94
C MET A 60 -27.98 -7.02 2.71
N THR A 61 -28.50 -7.96 3.49
CA THR A 61 -28.03 -9.34 3.42
C THR A 61 -28.53 -10.07 2.18
N VAL A 62 -27.60 -10.77 1.50
CA VAL A 62 -27.93 -11.61 0.34
C VAL A 62 -28.71 -12.87 0.72
N SER A 63 -28.75 -13.24 2.00
CA SER A 63 -29.57 -14.38 2.48
C SER A 63 -31.07 -14.07 2.44
N ALA A 64 -31.47 -12.80 2.44
CA ALA A 64 -32.88 -12.38 2.35
C ALA A 64 -33.28 -11.95 0.94
N ASN A 65 -32.33 -11.41 0.16
CA ASN A 65 -32.56 -10.95 -1.22
C ASN A 65 -31.25 -11.07 -2.02
N ASP A 66 -31.27 -11.94 -3.03
CA ASP A 66 -30.10 -12.24 -3.88
C ASP A 66 -29.63 -11.03 -4.70
N GLN A 67 -30.45 -10.01 -4.93
CA GLN A 67 -30.09 -8.77 -5.61
C GLN A 67 -29.55 -7.68 -4.65
N ALA A 68 -29.56 -7.90 -3.35
CA ALA A 68 -29.19 -6.91 -2.37
C ALA A 68 -27.76 -6.36 -2.54
N ALA A 69 -26.79 -7.23 -2.79
CA ALA A 69 -25.41 -6.84 -3.03
C ALA A 69 -25.27 -6.03 -4.32
N VAL A 70 -25.93 -6.46 -5.39
CA VAL A 70 -25.91 -5.78 -6.70
C VAL A 70 -26.47 -4.37 -6.59
N ALA A 71 -27.63 -4.22 -5.93
CA ALA A 71 -28.25 -2.93 -5.72
C ALA A 71 -27.34 -1.96 -4.92
N THR A 72 -26.66 -2.47 -3.88
CA THR A 72 -25.72 -1.69 -3.08
C THR A 72 -24.51 -1.25 -3.89
N LEU A 73 -23.88 -2.18 -4.63
CA LEU A 73 -22.68 -1.90 -5.45
C LEU A 73 -22.98 -0.89 -6.56
N ASN A 74 -24.13 -1.01 -7.22
CA ASN A 74 -24.55 -0.05 -8.24
C ASN A 74 -24.81 1.34 -7.64
N ALA A 75 -25.37 1.43 -6.45
CA ALA A 75 -25.56 2.70 -5.75
C ALA A 75 -24.24 3.37 -5.37
N VAL A 76 -23.25 2.58 -4.87
CA VAL A 76 -21.87 3.07 -4.64
C VAL A 76 -21.27 3.64 -5.92
N LYS A 77 -21.33 2.88 -7.02
CA LYS A 77 -20.82 3.29 -8.33
C LYS A 77 -21.50 4.58 -8.81
N TYR A 78 -22.83 4.66 -8.68
CA TYR A 78 -23.59 5.85 -9.06
C TYR A 78 -23.13 7.11 -8.33
N VAL A 79 -22.96 7.02 -7.00
CA VAL A 79 -22.47 8.15 -6.20
C VAL A 79 -21.08 8.58 -6.65
N LYS A 80 -20.20 7.63 -6.89
CA LYS A 80 -18.83 7.91 -7.33
C LYS A 80 -18.80 8.56 -8.70
N GLU A 81 -19.45 7.97 -9.70
CA GLU A 81 -19.34 8.38 -11.10
C GLU A 81 -20.25 9.55 -11.49
N LYS A 82 -21.45 9.63 -10.91
CA LYS A 82 -22.46 10.63 -11.30
C LYS A 82 -22.54 11.83 -10.37
N LYS A 83 -22.19 11.65 -9.09
CA LYS A 83 -22.23 12.73 -8.10
C LYS A 83 -20.87 13.23 -7.69
N ASN A 84 -19.80 12.54 -8.07
CA ASN A 84 -18.43 12.75 -7.57
C ASN A 84 -18.44 12.84 -6.03
N GLY A 85 -19.27 11.99 -5.40
CA GLY A 85 -19.55 12.00 -3.98
C GLY A 85 -18.75 10.95 -3.22
N LEU A 86 -18.96 10.92 -1.91
CA LEU A 86 -18.35 9.97 -0.98
C LEU A 86 -19.37 8.93 -0.53
N THR A 87 -18.91 7.71 -0.28
CA THR A 87 -19.74 6.60 0.21
C THR A 87 -19.12 5.91 1.41
N ILE A 88 -19.96 5.38 2.29
CA ILE A 88 -19.58 4.53 3.43
C ILE A 88 -20.49 3.30 3.45
N LEU A 89 -19.97 2.16 3.90
CA LEU A 89 -20.76 0.92 4.05
C LEU A 89 -20.37 0.17 5.32
N GLY A 90 -21.36 -0.33 6.04
CA GLY A 90 -21.23 -1.42 6.98
C GLY A 90 -21.14 -2.76 6.22
N VAL A 91 -19.94 -3.11 5.72
CA VAL A 91 -19.78 -4.19 4.74
C VAL A 91 -20.15 -5.58 5.24
N SER A 92 -20.11 -5.84 6.55
CA SER A 92 -20.42 -7.17 7.11
C SER A 92 -21.92 -7.52 7.08
N ASN A 93 -22.79 -6.55 6.83
CA ASN A 93 -24.22 -6.78 6.74
C ASN A 93 -24.59 -7.68 5.54
N VAL A 94 -23.84 -7.62 4.45
CA VAL A 94 -24.09 -8.42 3.23
C VAL A 94 -24.18 -9.92 3.48
N SER A 95 -23.41 -10.43 4.44
CA SER A 95 -23.27 -11.85 4.74
C SER A 95 -24.07 -12.32 5.95
N PHE A 96 -24.95 -11.46 6.51
CA PHE A 96 -25.71 -11.82 7.69
C PHE A 96 -26.57 -13.08 7.45
N GLY A 97 -26.57 -14.01 8.43
CA GLY A 97 -27.29 -15.29 8.33
C GLY A 97 -26.62 -16.39 7.52
N LEU A 98 -25.43 -16.13 6.91
CA LEU A 98 -24.69 -17.13 6.15
C LEU A 98 -23.54 -17.76 6.95
N PRO A 99 -23.14 -19.00 6.66
CA PRO A 99 -21.93 -19.58 7.23
C PRO A 99 -20.67 -18.96 6.59
N LEU A 100 -19.53 -19.05 7.26
CA LEU A 100 -18.21 -18.55 6.76
C LEU A 100 -18.29 -17.11 6.23
N ARG A 101 -18.96 -16.24 6.95
CA ARG A 101 -19.32 -14.88 6.58
C ARG A 101 -18.16 -14.05 6.05
N GLU A 102 -16.97 -14.22 6.62
CA GLU A 102 -15.79 -13.44 6.27
C GLU A 102 -15.39 -13.60 4.80
N HIS A 103 -15.58 -14.79 4.21
CA HIS A 103 -15.28 -15.03 2.79
C HIS A 103 -16.17 -14.17 1.88
N ILE A 104 -17.48 -14.14 2.15
CA ILE A 104 -18.43 -13.31 1.37
C ILE A 104 -18.18 -11.82 1.64
N THR A 105 -17.98 -11.45 2.90
CA THR A 105 -17.76 -10.05 3.28
C THR A 105 -16.50 -9.48 2.65
N SER A 106 -15.39 -10.21 2.64
CA SER A 106 -14.12 -9.76 2.08
C SER A 106 -14.18 -9.57 0.55
N ILE A 107 -14.87 -10.48 -0.14
CA ILE A 107 -15.09 -10.36 -1.60
C ILE A 107 -16.02 -9.18 -1.89
N PHE A 108 -17.14 -9.05 -1.16
CA PHE A 108 -18.05 -7.92 -1.33
C PHE A 108 -17.32 -6.59 -1.07
N PHE A 109 -16.48 -6.52 -0.06
CA PHE A 109 -15.66 -5.34 0.24
C PHE A 109 -14.73 -5.00 -0.94
N THR A 110 -14.09 -6.00 -1.53
CA THR A 110 -13.25 -5.81 -2.74
C THR A 110 -14.08 -5.26 -3.91
N MET A 111 -15.27 -5.82 -4.15
CA MET A 111 -16.19 -5.34 -5.18
C MET A 111 -16.66 -3.90 -4.90
N ALA A 112 -16.92 -3.56 -3.65
CA ALA A 112 -17.32 -2.21 -3.26
C ALA A 112 -16.20 -1.19 -3.47
N MET A 113 -14.95 -1.53 -3.11
CA MET A 113 -13.77 -0.70 -3.40
C MET A 113 -13.59 -0.48 -4.91
N GLN A 114 -13.77 -1.53 -5.72
CA GLN A 114 -13.72 -1.43 -7.18
C GLN A 114 -14.81 -0.49 -7.75
N ASN A 115 -15.97 -0.41 -7.09
CA ASN A 115 -17.04 0.53 -7.45
C ASN A 115 -16.85 1.93 -6.84
N GLY A 116 -15.74 2.20 -6.15
CA GLY A 116 -15.38 3.52 -5.63
C GLY A 116 -15.85 3.81 -4.21
N LEU A 117 -16.03 2.78 -3.36
CA LEU A 117 -16.30 2.94 -1.93
C LEU A 117 -15.21 3.81 -1.27
N SER A 118 -15.61 4.84 -0.55
CA SER A 118 -14.70 5.80 0.08
C SER A 118 -14.30 5.40 1.49
N ALA A 119 -15.21 4.79 2.25
CA ALA A 119 -14.99 4.34 3.62
C ALA A 119 -15.77 3.04 3.92
N ALA A 120 -15.25 2.23 4.84
CA ALA A 120 -15.90 1.00 5.28
C ALA A 120 -15.94 0.92 6.81
N ILE A 121 -17.09 0.52 7.35
CA ILE A 121 -17.23 0.10 8.75
C ILE A 121 -17.01 -1.41 8.77
N MET A 122 -15.87 -1.83 9.32
CA MET A 122 -15.44 -3.24 9.35
C MET A 122 -14.57 -3.54 10.56
N ASN A 123 -14.33 -4.83 10.83
CA ASN A 123 -13.35 -5.24 11.84
C ASN A 123 -11.94 -5.19 11.25
N PRO A 124 -11.07 -4.27 11.69
CA PRO A 124 -9.69 -4.19 11.18
C PRO A 124 -8.79 -5.35 11.66
N ASN A 125 -9.24 -6.13 12.64
CA ASN A 125 -8.52 -7.31 13.12
C ASN A 125 -8.88 -8.59 12.32
N SER A 126 -9.85 -8.53 11.40
CA SER A 126 -10.17 -9.66 10.53
C SER A 126 -9.09 -9.81 9.46
N GLN A 127 -8.41 -10.96 9.48
CA GLN A 127 -7.34 -11.26 8.50
C GLN A 127 -7.90 -11.29 7.07
N GLU A 128 -9.10 -11.83 6.84
CA GLU A 128 -9.72 -11.87 5.52
C GLU A 128 -10.03 -10.47 4.99
N MET A 129 -10.48 -9.56 5.85
CA MET A 129 -10.75 -8.17 5.46
C MET A 129 -9.45 -7.43 5.13
N MET A 130 -8.41 -7.58 5.95
CA MET A 130 -7.12 -6.95 5.71
C MET A 130 -6.41 -7.53 4.49
N LYS A 131 -6.55 -8.83 4.24
CA LYS A 131 -6.09 -9.49 3.02
C LYS A 131 -6.76 -8.87 1.78
N ALA A 132 -8.09 -8.77 1.78
CA ALA A 132 -8.85 -8.17 0.68
C ALA A 132 -8.40 -6.73 0.39
N TRP A 133 -8.24 -5.92 1.43
CA TRP A 133 -7.81 -4.51 1.31
C TRP A 133 -6.38 -4.39 0.76
N THR A 134 -5.45 -5.19 1.29
CA THR A 134 -4.04 -5.14 0.87
C THR A 134 -3.89 -5.61 -0.58
N CYS A 135 -4.53 -6.74 -0.94
CA CYS A 135 -4.54 -7.23 -2.32
C CYS A 135 -5.15 -6.20 -3.29
N PHE A 136 -6.29 -5.58 -2.92
CA PHE A 136 -6.92 -4.56 -3.73
C PHE A 136 -5.98 -3.35 -3.98
N LYS A 137 -5.31 -2.85 -2.96
CA LYS A 137 -4.35 -1.75 -3.10
C LYS A 137 -3.22 -2.09 -4.07
N THR A 138 -2.65 -3.29 -3.93
CA THR A 138 -1.57 -3.76 -4.80
C THR A 138 -2.03 -3.86 -6.26
N LEU A 139 -3.19 -4.48 -6.50
CA LEU A 139 -3.74 -4.64 -7.86
C LEU A 139 -4.22 -3.32 -8.49
N SER A 140 -4.56 -2.32 -7.66
CA SER A 140 -4.96 -0.98 -8.12
C SER A 140 -3.79 -0.01 -8.27
N GLY A 141 -2.53 -0.45 -8.12
CA GLY A 141 -1.35 0.41 -8.23
C GLY A 141 -1.18 1.40 -7.07
N LEU A 142 -1.86 1.18 -5.94
CA LEU A 142 -1.81 2.02 -4.75
C LEU A 142 -0.78 1.53 -3.71
N ASP A 143 -0.06 0.46 -4.02
CA ASP A 143 0.98 -0.13 -3.19
C ASP A 143 2.31 -0.07 -3.95
N ASN A 144 3.13 0.91 -3.62
CA ASN A 144 4.41 1.11 -4.30
C ASN A 144 5.30 -0.12 -4.09
N GLN A 145 5.72 -0.73 -5.22
CA GLN A 145 6.61 -1.92 -5.26
C GLN A 145 6.10 -3.10 -4.41
N CYS A 146 4.80 -3.18 -4.18
CA CYS A 146 4.14 -4.23 -3.41
C CYS A 146 4.62 -4.35 -1.95
N LEU A 147 5.19 -3.29 -1.36
CA LEU A 147 5.80 -3.33 -0.03
C LEU A 147 4.80 -3.66 1.06
N ASN A 148 3.61 -3.05 1.02
CA ASN A 148 2.57 -3.33 2.01
C ASN A 148 2.07 -4.78 1.90
N TYR A 149 1.94 -5.30 0.66
CA TYR A 149 1.53 -6.68 0.44
C TYR A 149 2.57 -7.68 0.93
N ILE A 150 3.86 -7.43 0.65
CA ILE A 150 4.97 -8.29 1.11
C ILE A 150 4.99 -8.37 2.64
N ASN A 151 4.95 -7.21 3.32
CA ASN A 151 4.91 -7.16 4.78
C ASN A 151 3.68 -7.88 5.36
N PHE A 152 2.51 -7.71 4.72
CA PHE A 152 1.30 -8.41 5.12
C PHE A 152 1.46 -9.93 4.95
N ALA A 153 2.00 -10.40 3.82
CA ALA A 153 2.16 -11.82 3.50
C ALA A 153 3.15 -12.51 4.46
N GLU A 154 4.24 -11.84 4.83
CA GLU A 154 5.21 -12.33 5.82
C GLU A 154 4.56 -12.51 7.20
N ASN A 155 3.84 -11.50 7.68
CA ASN A 155 3.13 -11.56 8.96
C ASN A 155 2.02 -12.62 8.95
N TYR A 156 1.29 -12.75 7.84
CA TYR A 156 0.24 -13.74 7.67
C TYR A 156 0.80 -15.17 7.71
N SER A 157 1.92 -15.43 7.01
CA SER A 157 2.60 -16.73 7.01
C SER A 157 3.10 -17.11 8.41
N ASN A 158 3.69 -16.17 9.13
CA ASN A 158 4.15 -16.38 10.50
C ASN A 158 2.98 -16.71 11.46
N SER A 159 1.83 -16.05 11.30
CA SER A 159 0.63 -16.32 12.11
C SER A 159 0.04 -17.71 11.85
N LEU A 160 0.08 -18.19 10.62
CA LEU A 160 -0.37 -19.53 10.27
C LEU A 160 0.54 -20.61 10.87
N LEU A 161 1.86 -20.39 10.84
CA LEU A 161 2.84 -21.33 11.47
C LEU A 161 2.65 -21.40 12.98
N GLN A 162 2.43 -20.28 13.67
CA GLN A 162 2.16 -20.25 15.10
C GLN A 162 0.87 -20.97 15.48
N ASN A 163 -0.19 -20.83 14.68
CA ASN A 163 -1.47 -21.52 14.90
C ASN A 163 -1.38 -23.06 14.68
N GLN A 164 -0.50 -23.51 13.80
CA GLN A 164 -0.24 -24.95 13.60
C GLN A 164 0.58 -25.55 14.75
N VAL A 165 1.53 -24.81 15.31
CA VAL A 165 2.35 -25.22 16.46
C VAL A 165 1.54 -25.28 17.75
N SER A 166 0.50 -24.47 17.91
CA SER A 166 -0.37 -24.44 19.09
C SER A 166 -1.30 -25.67 19.19
N GLN A 167 -1.44 -26.46 18.13
CA GLN A 167 -2.21 -27.73 18.15
C GLN A 167 -1.36 -28.97 18.40
N THR A 168 -0.03 -28.84 18.46
CA THR A 168 0.87 -29.96 18.77
C THR A 168 1.90 -29.51 19.80
N THR A 169 1.63 -29.86 21.07
CA THR A 169 2.56 -29.98 22.20
C THR A 169 3.42 -28.74 22.56
N GLN A 170 3.30 -28.37 23.83
CA GLN A 170 4.27 -27.56 24.58
C GLN A 170 5.71 -28.01 24.32
N VAL A 171 6.51 -27.27 23.59
CA VAL A 171 7.95 -27.23 23.68
C VAL A 171 8.47 -25.87 23.21
N GLN A 172 8.99 -25.14 24.17
CA GLN A 172 10.03 -24.11 24.14
C GLN A 172 10.01 -23.05 23.02
N GLN A 173 9.69 -21.85 23.47
CA GLN A 173 10.12 -20.59 22.87
C GLN A 173 11.63 -20.61 22.62
N THR A 174 12.03 -20.56 21.37
CA THR A 174 13.32 -20.00 21.00
C THR A 174 13.03 -18.87 20.02
N GLN A 175 13.12 -17.67 20.53
CA GLN A 175 13.27 -16.46 19.75
C GLN A 175 14.53 -16.64 18.91
N ASN A 176 14.37 -16.87 17.63
CA ASN A 176 15.45 -16.70 16.66
C ASN A 176 15.29 -15.33 15.98
N GLU A 177 15.55 -14.28 16.74
CA GLU A 177 16.18 -13.08 16.22
C GLU A 177 17.63 -13.46 15.92
N THR A 178 17.87 -14.11 14.79
CA THR A 178 19.19 -14.09 14.18
C THR A 178 19.37 -12.73 13.53
N GLU A 179 19.66 -11.72 14.35
CA GLU A 179 20.44 -10.59 13.92
C GLU A 179 21.76 -11.14 13.36
N ASN A 180 21.86 -11.22 12.05
CA ASN A 180 23.15 -11.32 11.38
C ASN A 180 23.94 -10.06 11.72
N LYS A 181 24.83 -10.18 12.72
CA LYS A 181 25.77 -9.14 13.15
C LYS A 181 26.84 -8.79 12.09
N GLU A 182 26.79 -9.36 10.90
CA GLU A 182 27.86 -9.20 9.89
C GLU A 182 27.72 -8.04 8.92
N ASN A 183 26.62 -7.29 8.88
CA ASN A 183 26.49 -6.14 7.98
C ASN A 183 26.02 -4.87 8.71
N SER A 184 26.91 -4.31 9.54
CA SER A 184 26.65 -3.02 10.20
C SER A 184 26.88 -1.82 9.26
N ASP A 185 27.37 -2.03 8.03
CA ASP A 185 27.71 -0.97 7.08
C ASP A 185 26.45 -0.23 6.56
N PRO A 186 26.42 1.12 6.70
CA PRO A 186 25.25 1.91 6.30
C PRO A 186 24.93 1.84 4.81
N LEU A 187 25.95 1.80 3.92
CA LEU A 187 25.74 1.74 2.48
C LEU A 187 25.20 0.35 2.06
N ILE A 188 25.74 -0.73 2.60
CA ILE A 188 25.25 -2.10 2.34
C ILE A 188 23.78 -2.20 2.75
N LYS A 189 23.44 -1.72 3.96
CA LYS A 189 22.03 -1.70 4.43
C LYS A 189 21.13 -0.85 3.57
N ALA A 190 21.59 0.31 3.11
CA ALA A 190 20.82 1.20 2.24
C ALA A 190 20.52 0.53 0.89
N ILE A 191 21.49 -0.17 0.30
CA ILE A 191 21.30 -0.89 -0.96
C ILE A 191 20.33 -2.07 -0.77
N ILE A 192 20.54 -2.94 0.22
CA ILE A 192 19.66 -4.10 0.48
C ILE A 192 18.21 -3.67 0.70
N LYS A 193 17.99 -2.55 1.43
CA LYS A 193 16.66 -1.99 1.66
C LYS A 193 16.12 -1.13 0.52
N GLY A 194 16.89 -0.93 -0.57
CA GLY A 194 16.47 -0.13 -1.71
C GLY A 194 16.34 1.38 -1.45
N LEU A 195 17.08 1.91 -0.47
CA LEU A 195 16.98 3.31 -0.03
C LEU A 195 17.88 4.21 -0.88
N LYS A 196 17.38 4.66 -2.03
CA LYS A 196 18.14 5.42 -3.06
C LYS A 196 18.86 6.65 -2.49
N GLU A 197 18.15 7.51 -1.76
CA GLU A 197 18.71 8.76 -1.23
C GLU A 197 19.79 8.51 -0.17
N ILE A 198 19.60 7.49 0.66
CA ILE A 198 20.61 7.10 1.66
C ILE A 198 21.82 6.48 0.95
N SER A 199 21.61 5.63 -0.06
CA SER A 199 22.68 5.06 -0.87
C SER A 199 23.54 6.15 -1.50
N LYS A 200 22.93 7.19 -2.09
CA LYS A 200 23.63 8.37 -2.60
C LYS A 200 24.48 9.05 -1.53
N LYS A 201 23.86 9.38 -0.41
CA LYS A 201 24.49 10.11 0.69
C LYS A 201 25.69 9.35 1.27
N GLU A 202 25.52 8.06 1.54
CA GLU A 202 26.59 7.22 2.09
C GLU A 202 27.74 7.05 1.09
N THR A 203 27.43 6.90 -0.21
CA THR A 203 28.47 6.83 -1.26
C THR A 203 29.30 8.11 -1.33
N LEU A 204 28.66 9.28 -1.29
CA LEU A 204 29.36 10.58 -1.24
C LEU A 204 30.21 10.73 0.03
N SER A 205 29.67 10.33 1.17
CA SER A 205 30.38 10.39 2.45
C SER A 205 31.64 9.52 2.46
N LEU A 206 31.59 8.34 1.85
CA LEU A 206 32.75 7.46 1.70
C LEU A 206 33.81 8.02 0.74
N LEU A 207 33.41 8.64 -0.37
CA LEU A 207 34.31 9.27 -1.34
C LEU A 207 34.99 10.50 -0.75
N ASN A 208 34.25 11.34 -0.04
CA ASN A 208 34.76 12.58 0.54
C ASN A 208 35.57 12.39 1.84
N GLY A 209 35.50 11.19 2.45
CA GLY A 209 36.14 10.93 3.75
C GLY A 209 35.44 11.57 4.92
N GLU A 210 34.14 11.89 4.81
CA GLU A 210 33.30 12.42 5.89
C GLU A 210 32.87 11.31 6.85
N SER A 211 32.91 10.04 6.40
CA SER A 211 32.73 8.88 7.25
C SER A 211 34.06 8.47 7.91
N LYS A 212 34.03 7.56 8.88
CA LYS A 212 35.23 7.05 9.57
C LYS A 212 36.27 6.43 8.64
N GLU A 213 35.92 6.17 7.39
CA GLU A 213 36.71 5.48 6.39
C GLU A 213 36.58 6.20 5.04
N LYS A 214 37.69 6.58 4.42
CA LYS A 214 37.74 7.09 3.05
C LYS A 214 38.09 5.95 2.12
N LEU A 215 37.20 5.64 1.17
CA LEU A 215 37.39 4.56 0.21
C LEU A 215 37.52 5.12 -1.21
N SER A 216 38.35 4.48 -2.01
CA SER A 216 38.42 4.76 -3.45
C SER A 216 37.14 4.27 -4.15
N PRO A 217 36.83 4.82 -5.34
CA PRO A 217 35.69 4.37 -6.14
C PRO A 217 35.60 2.86 -6.34
N LEU A 218 36.73 2.21 -6.64
CA LEU A 218 36.79 0.76 -6.86
C LEU A 218 36.64 -0.05 -5.58
N GLU A 219 37.11 0.47 -4.45
CA GLU A 219 36.92 -0.18 -3.15
C GLU A 219 35.44 -0.14 -2.72
N ILE A 220 34.72 0.97 -2.95
CA ILE A 220 33.30 1.06 -2.68
C ILE A 220 32.51 0.03 -3.49
N ILE A 221 32.82 -0.12 -4.79
CA ILE A 221 32.20 -1.12 -5.65
C ILE A 221 32.42 -2.53 -5.09
N ASN A 222 33.67 -2.90 -4.85
CA ASN A 222 34.04 -4.27 -4.50
C ASN A 222 33.68 -4.66 -3.06
N GLN A 223 33.79 -3.73 -2.12
CA GLN A 223 33.60 -4.04 -0.69
C GLN A 223 32.18 -3.73 -0.18
N LYS A 224 31.42 -2.89 -0.89
CA LYS A 224 30.09 -2.45 -0.43
C LYS A 224 28.97 -2.81 -1.41
N ILE A 225 29.08 -2.40 -2.69
CA ILE A 225 27.97 -2.57 -3.64
C ILE A 225 27.79 -4.02 -4.07
N ILE A 226 28.89 -4.69 -4.48
CA ILE A 226 28.84 -6.10 -4.91
C ILE A 226 28.35 -7.01 -3.77
N PRO A 227 28.88 -6.94 -2.55
CA PRO A 227 28.39 -7.76 -1.44
C PRO A 227 26.91 -7.49 -1.09
N ALA A 228 26.44 -6.25 -1.22
CA ALA A 228 25.02 -5.92 -1.00
C ALA A 228 24.11 -6.59 -2.05
N LEU A 229 24.50 -6.52 -3.34
CA LEU A 229 23.76 -7.16 -4.42
C LEU A 229 23.80 -8.69 -4.34
N ASP A 230 24.94 -9.28 -3.95
CA ASP A 230 25.07 -10.71 -3.74
C ASP A 230 24.17 -11.19 -2.57
N THR A 231 24.07 -10.40 -1.51
CA THR A 231 23.21 -10.72 -0.37
C THR A 231 21.76 -10.78 -0.78
N ILE A 232 21.24 -9.73 -1.41
CA ILE A 232 19.83 -9.68 -1.85
C ILE A 232 19.53 -10.71 -2.95
N GLY A 233 20.52 -11.03 -3.82
CA GLY A 233 20.41 -12.07 -4.82
C GLY A 233 20.24 -13.46 -4.18
N LYS A 234 21.06 -13.80 -3.18
CA LYS A 234 20.93 -15.05 -2.41
C LYS A 234 19.62 -15.12 -1.64
N ASP A 235 19.19 -14.01 -1.03
CA ASP A 235 17.90 -13.96 -0.34
C ASP A 235 16.73 -14.17 -1.31
N PHE A 236 16.82 -13.66 -2.54
CA PHE A 236 15.85 -13.92 -3.60
C PHE A 236 15.83 -15.40 -4.02
N GLU A 237 16.99 -16.01 -4.25
CA GLU A 237 17.10 -17.44 -4.58
C GLU A 237 16.54 -18.34 -3.48
N GLN A 238 16.78 -17.95 -2.21
CA GLN A 238 16.28 -18.65 -1.02
C GLN A 238 14.82 -18.34 -0.70
N LYS A 239 14.12 -17.54 -1.53
CA LYS A 239 12.75 -17.07 -1.31
C LYS A 239 12.54 -16.27 -0.01
N LYS A 240 13.60 -15.66 0.51
CA LYS A 240 13.59 -14.73 1.66
C LYS A 240 13.34 -13.29 1.21
N ALA A 241 13.63 -12.96 -0.04
CA ALA A 241 13.31 -11.69 -0.67
C ALA A 241 12.46 -11.93 -1.93
N TYR A 242 11.73 -10.89 -2.34
CA TYR A 242 10.84 -10.93 -3.48
C TYR A 242 11.35 -10.03 -4.61
N LEU A 243 10.84 -10.24 -5.83
CA LEU A 243 11.28 -9.48 -7.02
C LEU A 243 11.25 -7.96 -6.83
N PRO A 244 10.22 -7.35 -6.21
CA PRO A 244 10.23 -5.89 -5.96
C PRO A 244 11.41 -5.45 -5.09
N GLN A 245 11.77 -6.20 -4.05
CA GLN A 245 12.89 -5.88 -3.16
C GLN A 245 14.23 -5.98 -3.92
N LEU A 246 14.39 -6.99 -4.78
CA LEU A 246 15.55 -7.12 -5.65
C LEU A 246 15.69 -5.92 -6.61
N LEU A 247 14.59 -5.50 -7.24
CA LEU A 247 14.57 -4.33 -8.13
C LEU A 247 14.88 -3.03 -7.38
N MET A 248 14.35 -2.86 -6.17
CA MET A 248 14.65 -1.70 -5.33
C MET A 248 16.14 -1.63 -4.97
N ALA A 249 16.74 -2.77 -4.62
CA ALA A 249 18.17 -2.84 -4.29
C ALA A 249 19.04 -2.53 -5.52
N ALA A 250 18.68 -3.06 -6.69
CA ALA A 250 19.36 -2.74 -7.94
C ALA A 250 19.29 -1.24 -8.29
N ASP A 251 18.14 -0.61 -8.09
CA ASP A 251 17.96 0.83 -8.28
C ASP A 251 18.82 1.66 -7.30
N ALA A 252 18.88 1.27 -6.02
CA ALA A 252 19.72 1.94 -5.04
C ALA A 252 21.22 1.79 -5.34
N ALA A 253 21.63 0.62 -5.81
CA ALA A 253 23.00 0.37 -6.29
C ALA A 253 23.32 1.22 -7.53
N LYS A 254 22.39 1.36 -8.47
CA LYS A 254 22.55 2.20 -9.67
C LYS A 254 22.80 3.66 -9.32
N GLU A 255 22.13 4.20 -8.29
CA GLU A 255 22.39 5.56 -7.81
C GLU A 255 23.81 5.70 -7.24
N ALA A 256 24.28 4.71 -6.47
CA ALA A 256 25.67 4.68 -5.99
C ALA A 256 26.67 4.63 -7.15
N PHE A 257 26.45 3.78 -8.15
CA PHE A 257 27.29 3.71 -9.35
C PHE A 257 27.34 5.02 -10.14
N THR A 258 26.22 5.74 -10.22
CA THR A 258 26.18 7.03 -10.92
C THR A 258 27.12 8.04 -10.27
N ILE A 259 27.12 8.12 -8.94
CA ILE A 259 28.02 9.00 -8.20
C ILE A 259 29.49 8.61 -8.39
N ILE A 260 29.78 7.31 -8.30
CA ILE A 260 31.14 6.79 -8.50
C ILE A 260 31.64 7.10 -9.90
N LYS A 261 30.82 6.93 -10.93
CA LYS A 261 31.12 7.25 -12.31
C LYS A 261 31.40 8.75 -12.49
N ASP A 262 30.64 9.61 -11.91
CA ASP A 262 30.84 11.06 -11.97
C ASP A 262 32.14 11.46 -11.31
N GLU A 263 32.53 10.82 -10.21
CA GLU A 263 33.82 11.07 -9.54
C GLU A 263 35.02 10.56 -10.36
N LEU A 264 34.90 9.39 -10.95
CA LEU A 264 35.93 8.86 -11.85
C LEU A 264 36.15 9.75 -13.08
N ASN A 265 35.07 10.31 -13.65
CA ASN A 265 35.13 11.23 -14.78
C ASN A 265 35.83 12.56 -14.41
N LYS A 266 35.62 13.07 -13.19
CA LYS A 266 36.30 14.27 -12.69
C LYS A 266 37.81 14.04 -12.54
N ASN A 267 38.19 12.87 -12.03
CA ASN A 267 39.57 12.52 -11.77
C ASN A 267 40.33 12.06 -13.07
N GLY A 268 39.60 11.50 -14.07
CA GLY A 268 40.16 11.07 -15.35
C GLY A 268 40.46 12.22 -16.34
N SER A 269 39.96 13.43 -16.08
CA SER A 269 40.18 14.60 -16.94
C SER A 269 41.55 15.31 -16.68
N GLN A 270 42.41 14.78 -15.81
CA GLN A 270 43.72 15.35 -15.47
C GLN A 270 44.92 14.61 -16.07
N GLU A 271 44.74 13.53 -16.82
CA GLU A 271 45.84 12.91 -17.56
C GLU A 271 45.72 13.25 -19.05
N GLU A 272 46.32 14.39 -19.48
CA GLU A 272 46.67 14.61 -20.87
C GLU A 272 47.75 13.59 -21.27
N PRO A 273 47.66 12.90 -22.43
CA PRO A 273 48.71 12.02 -22.91
C PRO A 273 49.93 12.86 -23.30
N LYS A 274 51.04 12.70 -22.59
CA LYS A 274 52.35 13.20 -23.03
C LYS A 274 52.65 12.62 -24.41
N SER A 275 52.64 13.47 -25.44
CA SER A 275 53.08 13.15 -26.78
C SER A 275 54.55 12.77 -26.73
N THR A 276 54.88 11.53 -27.01
CA THR A 276 56.23 11.09 -27.30
C THR A 276 56.53 11.39 -28.75
N ASP A 277 57.20 12.53 -29.01
CA ASP A 277 57.89 12.81 -30.25
C ASP A 277 58.99 11.74 -30.49
N ARG A 278 58.73 10.86 -31.41
CA ARG A 278 59.81 10.07 -32.05
C ARG A 278 60.28 10.82 -33.28
N LYS A 279 61.43 11.53 -33.15
CA LYS A 279 62.18 11.98 -34.27
C LYS A 279 62.80 10.76 -34.93
N SER A 280 62.54 10.66 -36.23
CA SER A 280 63.27 9.79 -37.21
C SER A 280 64.76 10.14 -37.32
N THR A 281 65.54 9.15 -37.44
CA THR A 281 66.67 9.11 -38.33
C THR A 281 66.72 7.75 -39.02
#